data_708b664a0b2c06fd9dffa18a7a739aeb
#
_entry.id   708b664a0b2c06fd9dffa18a7a739aeb
#
_cell.length_a   1.000
_cell.length_b   1.000
_cell.length_c   1.000
_cell.angle_alpha   90.00
_cell.angle_beta   90.00
_cell.angle_gamma   90.00
#
_symmetry.space_group_name_H-M   'P 1'
#
loop_
_entity.id
_entity.type
_entity.pdbx_description
1 polymer ?
#
loop_
_entity_poly.entity_id
_entity_poly.type
_entity_poly.pdbx_seq_one_letter_code
_entity_poly.pdbx_strand_id
1 'polypeptide(L)'
;RRHRMIERFLTDVLGIPWDEVHEEAERLEHAMSPVLEERMKAAIGEAKTCPHGHPIEGVREQGAPLADVDVGASVVILRFENEAESLLHYLKDVGLEPGLEGTVASSDDKAVVVSATDGDHEVTRTVAETVTVRADPAPPPRAALPDQLVLSEDRYGR
;
A
#
# COMPACT_ATOMS: atom_id res chain seq x y z
N ARG A 1 -3.46 -5.03 -13.13
CA ARG A 1 -2.30 -4.55 -13.88
C ARG A 1 -2.63 -3.33 -14.73
N ARG A 2 -3.56 -3.47 -15.65
CA ARG A 2 -4.05 -2.35 -16.47
C ARG A 2 -4.70 -1.28 -15.60
N HIS A 3 -5.52 -1.70 -14.64
CA HIS A 3 -6.18 -0.83 -13.70
C HIS A 3 -5.15 0.00 -12.88
N ARG A 4 -4.08 -0.62 -12.43
CA ARG A 4 -3.03 0.05 -11.64
C ARG A 4 -2.27 1.09 -12.46
N MET A 5 -2.04 0.83 -13.73
CA MET A 5 -1.42 1.79 -14.65
C MET A 5 -2.34 3.00 -14.84
N ILE A 6 -3.64 2.77 -14.97
CA ILE A 6 -4.62 3.85 -15.12
C ILE A 6 -4.66 4.71 -13.86
N GLU A 7 -4.65 4.08 -12.68
CA GLU A 7 -4.60 4.82 -11.42
C GLU A 7 -3.38 5.72 -11.35
N ARG A 8 -2.21 5.20 -11.73
CA ARG A 8 -0.98 6.01 -11.76
C ARG A 8 -1.10 7.20 -12.72
N PHE A 9 -1.63 6.96 -13.91
CA PHE A 9 -1.83 8.02 -14.89
C PHE A 9 -2.77 9.11 -14.36
N LEU A 10 -3.91 8.70 -13.83
CA LEU A 10 -4.91 9.66 -13.33
C LEU A 10 -4.36 10.51 -12.19
N THR A 11 -3.56 9.93 -11.34
CA THR A 11 -2.99 10.66 -10.21
C THR A 11 -1.85 11.58 -10.67
N ASP A 12 -0.88 11.06 -11.43
CA ASP A 12 0.32 11.81 -11.79
C ASP A 12 0.07 12.87 -12.84
N VAL A 13 -0.79 12.60 -13.83
CA VAL A 13 -1.00 13.49 -14.97
C VAL A 13 -2.22 14.39 -14.77
N LEU A 14 -3.32 13.82 -14.29
CA LEU A 14 -4.57 14.58 -14.12
C LEU A 14 -4.80 15.10 -12.70
N GLY A 15 -3.93 14.74 -11.75
CA GLY A 15 -4.01 15.25 -10.40
C GLY A 15 -5.17 14.73 -9.56
N ILE A 16 -5.74 13.58 -9.92
CA ILE A 16 -6.79 12.98 -9.11
C ILE A 16 -6.17 12.45 -7.82
N PRO A 17 -6.72 12.79 -6.64
CA PRO A 17 -6.16 12.33 -5.37
C PRO A 17 -6.05 10.81 -5.31
N TRP A 18 -4.92 10.31 -4.79
CA TRP A 18 -4.66 8.87 -4.78
C TRP A 18 -5.67 8.08 -3.93
N ASP A 19 -6.34 8.71 -2.98
CA ASP A 19 -7.36 8.08 -2.14
C ASP A 19 -8.75 8.04 -2.80
N GLU A 20 -8.92 8.68 -3.95
CA GLU A 20 -10.19 8.75 -4.67
C GLU A 20 -10.10 8.20 -6.10
N VAL A 21 -8.93 7.82 -6.54
CA VAL A 21 -8.65 7.51 -7.94
C VAL A 21 -9.28 6.18 -8.42
N HIS A 22 -9.57 5.28 -7.49
CA HIS A 22 -10.00 3.92 -7.82
C HIS A 22 -11.27 3.88 -8.69
N GLU A 23 -12.31 4.61 -8.31
CA GLU A 23 -13.57 4.64 -9.06
C GLU A 23 -13.40 5.23 -10.46
N GLU A 24 -12.62 6.29 -10.58
CA GLU A 24 -12.36 6.88 -11.88
C GLU A 24 -11.60 5.94 -12.78
N ALA A 25 -10.62 5.20 -12.22
CA ALA A 25 -9.89 4.21 -12.97
C ALA A 25 -10.80 3.09 -13.46
N GLU A 26 -11.75 2.63 -12.64
CA GLU A 26 -12.70 1.63 -13.02
C GLU A 26 -13.56 2.08 -14.21
N ARG A 27 -14.10 3.29 -14.15
CA ARG A 27 -14.90 3.83 -15.24
C ARG A 27 -14.10 3.93 -16.53
N LEU A 28 -12.88 4.44 -16.44
CA LEU A 28 -12.05 4.64 -17.62
C LEU A 28 -11.60 3.31 -18.24
N GLU A 29 -11.29 2.33 -17.41
CA GLU A 29 -10.82 1.03 -17.85
C GLU A 29 -11.81 0.37 -18.82
N HIS A 30 -13.09 0.48 -18.55
CA HIS A 30 -14.15 -0.13 -19.38
C HIS A 30 -14.25 0.51 -20.77
N ALA A 31 -13.80 1.74 -20.91
CA ALA A 31 -13.92 2.48 -22.17
C ALA A 31 -12.60 2.62 -22.94
N MET A 32 -11.50 2.12 -22.39
CA MET A 32 -10.18 2.35 -22.96
C MET A 32 -9.88 1.49 -24.17
N SER A 33 -9.36 2.16 -25.23
CA SER A 33 -8.83 1.47 -26.40
C SER A 33 -7.36 1.10 -26.17
N PRO A 34 -6.81 0.14 -26.95
CA PRO A 34 -5.38 -0.17 -26.89
C PRO A 34 -4.48 1.03 -27.21
N VAL A 35 -4.92 1.91 -28.09
CA VAL A 35 -4.17 3.13 -28.43
C VAL A 35 -4.05 4.04 -27.23
N LEU A 36 -5.15 4.25 -26.52
CA LEU A 36 -5.16 5.08 -25.33
C LEU A 36 -4.28 4.46 -24.22
N GLU A 37 -4.35 3.15 -24.05
CA GLU A 37 -3.52 2.45 -23.08
C GLU A 37 -2.03 2.67 -23.32
N GLU A 38 -1.57 2.54 -24.56
CA GLU A 38 -0.17 2.78 -24.92
C GLU A 38 0.26 4.23 -24.65
N ARG A 39 -0.60 5.18 -24.94
CA ARG A 39 -0.32 6.59 -24.67
C ARG A 39 -0.22 6.87 -23.17
N MET A 40 -1.08 6.26 -22.38
CA MET A 40 -1.03 6.38 -20.91
C MET A 40 0.25 5.78 -20.35
N LYS A 41 0.67 4.61 -20.83
CA LYS A 41 1.92 3.99 -20.44
C LYS A 41 3.11 4.91 -20.71
N ALA A 42 3.13 5.55 -21.87
CA ALA A 42 4.19 6.49 -22.21
C ALA A 42 4.16 7.72 -21.27
N ALA A 43 2.98 8.17 -20.91
CA ALA A 43 2.82 9.35 -20.06
C ALA A 43 3.27 9.13 -18.61
N ILE A 44 3.11 7.92 -18.06
CA ILE A 44 3.56 7.63 -16.70
C ILE A 44 5.07 7.38 -16.60
N GLY A 45 5.74 7.17 -17.75
CA GLY A 45 7.19 7.04 -17.82
C GLY A 45 7.73 5.87 -17.01
N GLU A 46 8.63 6.15 -16.09
CA GLU A 46 9.35 5.16 -15.29
C GLU A 46 8.56 4.64 -14.08
N ALA A 47 7.34 5.11 -13.86
CA ALA A 47 6.54 4.68 -12.71
C ALA A 47 6.27 3.17 -12.75
N LYS A 48 6.53 2.50 -11.64
CA LYS A 48 6.44 1.03 -11.53
C LYS A 48 5.28 0.56 -10.67
N THR A 49 4.67 1.45 -9.91
CA THR A 49 3.58 1.11 -8.99
C THR A 49 2.37 1.99 -9.24
N CYS A 50 1.19 1.51 -8.80
CA CYS A 50 0.03 2.37 -8.68
C CYS A 50 0.25 3.34 -7.50
N PRO A 51 -0.59 4.37 -7.33
CA PRO A 51 -0.43 5.32 -6.20
C PRO A 51 -0.50 4.68 -4.82
N HIS A 52 -1.07 3.48 -4.71
CA HIS A 52 -1.20 2.74 -3.45
C HIS A 52 -0.01 1.80 -3.19
N GLY A 53 0.99 1.78 -4.08
CA GLY A 53 2.24 1.05 -3.92
C GLY A 53 2.29 -0.34 -4.54
N HIS A 54 1.19 -0.82 -5.12
CA HIS A 54 1.19 -2.13 -5.78
C HIS A 54 1.85 -2.06 -7.16
N PRO A 55 2.59 -3.10 -7.56
CA PRO A 55 3.28 -3.07 -8.85
C PRO A 55 2.30 -3.07 -10.02
N ILE A 56 2.61 -2.27 -11.03
CA ILE A 56 1.87 -2.26 -12.30
C ILE A 56 2.17 -3.56 -13.04
N GLU A 57 3.44 -3.95 -13.06
CA GLU A 57 3.90 -5.21 -13.66
C GLU A 57 4.93 -5.86 -12.74
N GLY A 58 5.04 -7.18 -12.82
CA GLY A 58 6.04 -7.91 -12.08
C GLY A 58 5.64 -8.23 -10.65
N VAL A 59 6.64 -8.54 -9.84
CA VAL A 59 6.47 -9.02 -8.47
C VAL A 59 6.62 -7.87 -7.50
N ARG A 60 5.79 -7.86 -6.46
CA ARG A 60 5.88 -6.83 -5.41
C ARG A 60 7.10 -7.06 -4.52
N GLU A 61 7.66 -5.97 -4.04
CA GLU A 61 8.80 -6.00 -3.13
C GLU A 61 8.41 -6.68 -1.81
N GLN A 62 9.31 -7.49 -1.26
CA GLN A 62 9.13 -8.09 0.05
C GLN A 62 9.17 -7.02 1.13
N GLY A 63 8.28 -7.15 2.10
CA GLY A 63 8.21 -6.23 3.22
C GLY A 63 7.53 -6.89 4.40
N ALA A 64 7.24 -6.11 5.43
CA ALA A 64 6.58 -6.57 6.64
C ALA A 64 5.46 -5.61 7.02
N PRO A 65 4.45 -6.09 7.77
CA PRO A 65 3.44 -5.18 8.31
C PRO A 65 4.08 -4.14 9.22
N LEU A 66 3.63 -2.91 9.10
CA LEU A 66 4.12 -1.83 9.97
C LEU A 66 3.93 -2.18 11.44
N ALA A 67 2.86 -2.89 11.77
CA ALA A 67 2.57 -3.33 13.13
C ALA A 67 3.65 -4.25 13.73
N ASP A 68 4.44 -4.93 12.90
CA ASP A 68 5.47 -5.87 13.35
C ASP A 68 6.84 -5.21 13.56
N VAL A 69 6.99 -3.95 13.17
CA VAL A 69 8.29 -3.27 13.19
C VAL A 69 8.59 -2.75 14.61
N ASP A 70 9.83 -2.96 15.05
CA ASP A 70 10.26 -2.51 16.38
C ASP A 70 10.46 -1.00 16.42
N VAL A 71 10.24 -0.42 17.60
CA VAL A 71 10.52 0.99 17.86
C VAL A 71 12.01 1.26 17.59
N GLY A 72 12.28 2.34 16.89
CA GLY A 72 13.62 2.74 16.52
C GLY A 72 14.07 2.30 15.13
N ALA A 73 13.34 1.37 14.49
CA ALA A 73 13.67 0.93 13.15
C ALA A 73 13.29 2.00 12.12
N SER A 74 14.09 2.11 11.06
CA SER A 74 13.78 2.95 9.91
C SER A 74 12.79 2.23 9.01
N VAL A 75 11.83 2.96 8.46
CA VAL A 75 10.80 2.37 7.58
C VAL A 75 10.61 3.22 6.33
N VAL A 76 10.25 2.52 5.25
CA VAL A 76 9.72 3.16 4.04
C VAL A 76 8.36 2.51 3.78
N ILE A 77 7.33 3.32 3.65
CA ILE A 77 6.00 2.80 3.33
C ILE A 77 6.02 2.28 1.89
N LEU A 78 5.72 0.99 1.70
CA LEU A 78 5.75 0.39 0.38
C LEU A 78 4.36 0.39 -0.28
N ARG A 79 3.34 -0.12 0.43
CA ARG A 79 2.01 -0.23 -0.14
C ARG A 79 0.94 -0.45 0.94
N PHE A 80 -0.30 -0.19 0.54
CA PHE A 80 -1.48 -0.46 1.35
C PHE A 80 -2.13 -1.73 0.84
N GLU A 81 -2.19 -2.76 1.68
CA GLU A 81 -2.76 -4.06 1.28
C GLU A 81 -4.28 -4.02 1.18
N ASN A 82 -4.93 -3.17 1.96
CA ASN A 82 -6.37 -2.97 1.91
C ASN A 82 -6.66 -1.62 1.25
N GLU A 83 -7.30 -1.64 0.09
CA GLU A 83 -7.55 -0.44 -0.71
C GLU A 83 -9.01 0.01 -0.61
N ALA A 84 -9.70 -0.34 0.48
CA ALA A 84 -11.05 0.20 0.73
C ALA A 84 -10.97 1.72 0.81
N GLU A 85 -11.92 2.40 0.16
CA GLU A 85 -11.90 3.87 0.03
C GLU A 85 -11.83 4.57 1.39
N SER A 86 -12.64 4.13 2.34
CA SER A 86 -12.65 4.72 3.69
C SER A 86 -11.29 4.58 4.38
N LEU A 87 -10.60 3.47 4.15
CA LEU A 87 -9.28 3.24 4.71
C LEU A 87 -8.23 4.12 4.03
N LEU A 88 -8.29 4.28 2.72
CA LEU A 88 -7.39 5.16 1.99
C LEU A 88 -7.57 6.62 2.44
N HIS A 89 -8.81 7.06 2.65
CA HIS A 89 -9.07 8.40 3.20
C HIS A 89 -8.44 8.57 4.59
N TYR A 90 -8.58 7.56 5.44
CA TYR A 90 -7.96 7.59 6.77
C TYR A 90 -6.44 7.69 6.68
N LEU A 91 -5.81 6.87 5.83
CA LEU A 91 -4.35 6.87 5.64
C LEU A 91 -3.86 8.23 5.13
N LYS A 92 -4.60 8.83 4.20
CA LYS A 92 -4.26 10.16 3.70
C LYS A 92 -4.37 11.21 4.81
N ASP A 93 -5.44 11.15 5.61
CA ASP A 93 -5.65 12.11 6.70
C ASP A 93 -4.54 12.03 7.74
N VAL A 94 -4.04 10.84 8.06
CA VAL A 94 -2.91 10.69 8.99
C VAL A 94 -1.56 10.95 8.34
N GLY A 95 -1.52 11.12 7.03
CA GLY A 95 -0.30 11.49 6.30
C GLY A 95 0.57 10.35 5.85
N LEU A 96 0.09 9.12 5.85
CA LEU A 96 0.84 7.98 5.32
C LEU A 96 0.58 7.82 3.83
N GLU A 97 1.65 7.70 3.06
CA GLU A 97 1.58 7.40 1.63
C GLU A 97 2.77 6.54 1.21
N PRO A 98 2.65 5.76 0.14
CA PRO A 98 3.79 4.99 -0.36
C PRO A 98 4.96 5.91 -0.70
N GLY A 99 6.16 5.51 -0.26
CA GLY A 99 7.37 6.29 -0.42
C GLY A 99 7.76 7.13 0.79
N LEU A 100 6.85 7.33 1.75
CA LEU A 100 7.19 8.06 2.97
C LEU A 100 8.27 7.31 3.74
N GLU A 101 9.31 8.03 4.16
CA GLU A 101 10.41 7.50 4.96
C GLU A 101 10.34 8.07 6.37
N GLY A 102 10.58 7.22 7.35
CA GLY A 102 10.56 7.65 8.74
C GLY A 102 11.13 6.61 9.68
N THR A 103 10.87 6.82 10.96
CA THR A 103 11.32 5.92 12.04
C THR A 103 10.10 5.59 12.90
N VAL A 104 9.99 4.34 13.34
CA VAL A 104 8.94 3.97 14.29
C VAL A 104 9.26 4.58 15.64
N ALA A 105 8.50 5.60 16.01
CA ALA A 105 8.73 6.33 17.27
C ALA A 105 8.07 5.64 18.46
N SER A 106 6.91 5.00 18.24
CA SER A 106 6.23 4.20 19.26
C SER A 106 5.37 3.13 18.62
N SER A 107 5.13 2.05 19.35
CA SER A 107 4.30 0.95 18.88
C SER A 107 3.75 0.22 20.10
N ASP A 108 2.43 0.22 20.25
CA ASP A 108 1.76 -0.49 21.33
C ASP A 108 0.54 -1.22 20.79
N ASP A 109 -0.31 -1.75 21.66
CA ASP A 109 -1.50 -2.50 21.25
C ASP A 109 -2.59 -1.63 20.63
N LYS A 110 -2.47 -0.33 20.69
CA LYS A 110 -3.48 0.61 20.16
C LYS A 110 -3.04 1.29 18.87
N ALA A 111 -1.78 1.70 18.80
CA ALA A 111 -1.31 2.53 17.70
C ALA A 111 0.18 2.37 17.43
N VAL A 112 0.57 2.74 16.22
CA VAL A 112 1.97 2.86 15.79
C VAL A 112 2.18 4.29 15.34
N VAL A 113 3.27 4.91 15.77
CA VAL A 113 3.63 6.27 15.34
C VAL A 113 4.90 6.20 14.50
N VAL A 114 4.81 6.75 13.30
CA VAL A 114 5.96 6.91 12.38
C VAL A 114 6.37 8.38 12.42
N SER A 115 7.60 8.64 12.81
CA SER A 115 8.17 9.97 12.83
C SER A 115 8.92 10.22 11.52
N ALA A 116 8.52 11.23 10.79
CA ALA A 116 9.09 11.60 9.50
C ALA A 116 9.53 13.07 9.54
N THR A 117 10.12 13.55 8.46
CA THR A 117 10.59 14.95 8.39
C THR A 117 9.46 15.97 8.47
N ASP A 118 8.26 15.60 8.04
CA ASP A 118 7.06 16.45 8.07
C ASP A 118 6.29 16.36 9.41
N GLY A 119 6.73 15.51 10.33
CA GLY A 119 6.10 15.34 11.64
C GLY A 119 5.78 13.89 11.95
N ASP A 120 4.99 13.69 13.00
CA ASP A 120 4.59 12.36 13.45
C ASP A 120 3.27 11.94 12.80
N HIS A 121 3.19 10.67 12.45
CA HIS A 121 2.01 10.08 11.83
C HIS A 121 1.55 8.91 12.70
N GLU A 122 0.41 9.09 13.35
CA GLU A 122 -0.16 8.03 14.19
C GLU A 122 -1.21 7.25 13.42
N VAL A 123 -1.08 5.93 13.43
CA VAL A 123 -2.03 5.04 12.78
C VAL A 123 -2.46 3.97 13.78
N THR A 124 -3.74 3.58 13.76
CA THR A 124 -4.21 2.52 14.64
C THR A 124 -3.49 1.22 14.34
N ARG A 125 -3.30 0.38 15.35
CA ARG A 125 -2.61 -0.90 15.15
C ARG A 125 -3.33 -1.78 14.14
N THR A 126 -4.66 -1.79 14.15
CA THR A 126 -5.45 -2.55 13.18
C THR A 126 -5.11 -2.15 11.75
N VAL A 127 -4.98 -0.85 11.49
CA VAL A 127 -4.60 -0.36 10.16
C VAL A 127 -3.12 -0.65 9.87
N ALA A 128 -2.25 -0.49 10.87
CA ALA A 128 -0.82 -0.79 10.71
C ALA A 128 -0.56 -2.24 10.27
N GLU A 129 -1.46 -3.16 10.62
CA GLU A 129 -1.40 -4.55 10.14
C GLU A 129 -1.53 -4.65 8.62
N THR A 130 -2.18 -3.69 7.99
CA THR A 130 -2.47 -3.70 6.54
C THR A 130 -1.51 -2.82 5.72
N VAL A 131 -0.57 -2.15 6.39
CA VAL A 131 0.42 -1.30 5.72
C VAL A 131 1.73 -2.07 5.64
N THR A 132 2.21 -2.31 4.42
CA THR A 132 3.48 -3.01 4.21
C THR A 132 4.61 -2.01 4.08
N VAL A 133 5.69 -2.26 4.82
CA VAL A 133 6.87 -1.40 4.85
C VAL A 133 8.14 -2.19 4.59
N ARG A 134 9.17 -1.51 4.10
CA ARG A 134 10.54 -1.98 4.15
C ARG A 134 11.14 -1.41 5.43
N ALA A 135 11.66 -2.27 6.29
CA ALA A 135 12.19 -1.86 7.59
C ALA A 135 13.66 -2.25 7.76
N ASP A 136 14.40 -1.41 8.49
CA ASP A 136 15.80 -1.69 8.85
C ASP A 136 16.01 -1.30 10.33
N PRO A 137 16.26 -2.26 11.22
CA PRO A 137 16.29 -3.70 10.95
C PRO A 137 14.89 -4.28 10.64
N ALA A 138 14.86 -5.26 9.75
CA ALA A 138 13.61 -5.93 9.41
C ALA A 138 13.14 -6.79 10.59
N PRO A 139 11.83 -6.86 10.86
CA PRO A 139 11.32 -7.74 11.89
C PRO A 139 11.44 -9.21 11.45
N PRO A 140 11.46 -10.15 12.41
CA PRO A 140 11.46 -11.56 12.02
C PRO A 140 10.17 -11.92 11.29
N PRO A 141 10.21 -12.92 10.40
CA PRO A 141 9.01 -13.35 9.71
C PRO A 141 8.00 -13.92 10.72
N ARG A 142 6.71 -13.75 10.42
CA ARG A 142 5.65 -14.31 11.24
C ARG A 142 5.72 -15.85 11.21
N ALA A 143 5.38 -16.48 12.33
CA ALA A 143 5.33 -17.91 12.40
C ALA A 143 4.31 -18.47 11.40
N ALA A 144 4.63 -19.64 10.81
CA ALA A 144 3.70 -20.31 9.92
C ALA A 144 2.45 -20.75 10.70
N LEU A 145 1.30 -20.77 10.02
CA LEU A 145 0.06 -21.24 10.61
C LEU A 145 0.17 -22.75 10.90
N PRO A 146 -0.41 -23.23 12.02
CA PRO A 146 -0.45 -24.65 12.28
C PRO A 146 -1.20 -25.41 11.18
N ASP A 147 -0.78 -26.65 10.91
CA ASP A 147 -1.42 -27.50 9.91
C ASP A 147 -2.92 -27.64 10.11
N GLN A 148 -3.37 -27.68 11.36
CA GLN A 148 -4.78 -27.76 11.70
C GLN A 148 -5.61 -26.61 11.15
N LEU A 149 -5.06 -25.42 11.16
CA LEU A 149 -5.74 -24.24 10.60
C LEU A 149 -5.79 -24.29 9.08
N VAL A 150 -4.73 -24.79 8.45
CA VAL A 150 -4.69 -24.99 7.00
C VAL A 150 -5.76 -25.97 6.56
N LEU A 151 -5.89 -27.10 7.27
CA LEU A 151 -6.93 -28.09 7.00
C LEU A 151 -8.34 -27.53 7.20
N SER A 152 -8.50 -26.64 8.17
CA SER A 152 -9.75 -25.99 8.46
C SER A 152 -10.17 -25.06 7.32
N GLU A 153 -9.23 -24.35 6.75
CA GLU A 153 -9.47 -23.50 5.58
C GLU A 153 -9.92 -24.32 4.39
N ASP A 154 -9.28 -25.46 4.15
CA ASP A 154 -9.62 -26.34 3.05
C ASP A 154 -11.07 -26.83 3.12
N ARG A 155 -11.62 -26.98 4.31
CA ARG A 155 -13.02 -27.37 4.49
C ARG A 155 -14.00 -26.34 3.97
N TYR A 156 -13.63 -25.07 4.01
CA TYR A 156 -14.51 -23.97 3.63
C TYR A 156 -14.16 -23.37 2.26
N GLY A 157 -13.04 -23.75 1.70
CA GLY A 157 -12.51 -23.19 0.45
C GLY A 157 -12.98 -23.86 -0.82
N ARG A 158 -14.07 -24.60 -0.81
CA ARG A 158 -14.53 -25.34 -1.99
C ARG A 158 -15.60 -24.68 -2.75
#